data_8a940d669429c88300619e0c9f596c00
#
_entry.id   8a940d669429c88300619e0c9f596c00
#
_cell.length_a   1.000
_cell.length_b   1.000
_cell.length_c   1.000
_cell.angle_alpha   90.00
_cell.angle_beta   90.00
_cell.angle_gamma   90.00
#
_symmetry.space_group_name_H-M   'P 1'
#
loop_
_entity.id
_entity.type
_entity.pdbx_description
1 polymer ?
#
loop_
_entity_poly.entity_id
_entity_poly.type
_entity_poly.pdbx_seq_one_letter_code
_entity_poly.pdbx_strand_id
1 'polypeptide(L)'
;MTWDDTGFLLSKNRYNENSLIAEIFTKDHGKMSGIIFGGTSKKIKNYLQTGNQLFLNYNSKSDNRIGYFKIEIFKAYSPIYFDNSQKLNCIISSMNLIKLLTAESQININIYNLIDEFYSVISNDNWLQKYIYWELELLKVLGYDLVLTSIVNKKIVDNKTLYVAESSTEKKIVPNFLIDKTESVKDLKTLLNGLKLIGDYLEKTILKPNNISMPISRTQFISSLK
;
A
#
# COMPACT_ATOMS: atom_id res chain seq x y z
N MET A 1 -20.93 -18.18 10.62
CA MET A 1 -20.17 -18.12 9.35
C MET A 1 -18.75 -18.66 9.62
N THR A 2 -18.28 -19.61 8.82
CA THR A 2 -16.92 -20.17 8.95
C THR A 2 -16.35 -20.39 7.56
N TRP A 3 -15.09 -19.99 7.35
CA TRP A 3 -14.39 -20.16 6.08
C TRP A 3 -12.88 -20.16 6.28
N ASP A 4 -12.16 -20.68 5.29
CA ASP A 4 -10.71 -20.67 5.18
C ASP A 4 -10.28 -19.80 4.00
N ASP A 5 -9.18 -19.06 4.14
CA ASP A 5 -8.66 -18.19 3.10
C ASP A 5 -7.17 -17.90 3.31
N THR A 6 -6.56 -17.22 2.37
CA THR A 6 -5.24 -16.62 2.52
C THR A 6 -5.35 -15.09 2.46
N GLY A 7 -4.51 -14.38 3.20
CA GLY A 7 -4.58 -12.93 3.20
C GLY A 7 -3.31 -12.25 3.70
N PHE A 8 -3.17 -10.97 3.39
CA PHE A 8 -2.05 -10.14 3.80
C PHE A 8 -2.43 -9.30 5.02
N LEU A 9 -1.60 -9.35 6.06
CA LEU A 9 -1.82 -8.54 7.27
C LEU A 9 -1.60 -7.06 6.96
N LEU A 10 -2.68 -6.29 7.02
CA LEU A 10 -2.65 -4.84 6.82
C LEU A 10 -2.31 -4.10 8.11
N SER A 11 -2.96 -4.46 9.19
CA SER A 11 -2.73 -3.85 10.50
C SER A 11 -3.10 -4.78 11.65
N LYS A 12 -2.59 -4.45 12.84
CA LYS A 12 -2.96 -5.09 14.10
C LYS A 12 -3.01 -4.09 15.22
N ASN A 13 -4.00 -4.22 16.08
CA ASN A 13 -4.17 -3.38 17.26
C ASN A 13 -4.41 -4.23 18.50
N ARG A 14 -3.94 -3.79 19.66
CA ARG A 14 -4.20 -4.49 20.91
C ARG A 14 -5.68 -4.37 21.27
N TYR A 15 -6.31 -5.49 21.54
CA TYR A 15 -7.71 -5.56 21.95
C TYR A 15 -7.84 -5.71 23.47
N ASN A 16 -7.11 -6.66 24.03
CA ASN A 16 -6.99 -6.88 25.47
C ASN A 16 -5.60 -7.45 25.79
N GLU A 17 -5.41 -7.96 27.02
CA GLU A 17 -4.10 -8.48 27.46
C GLU A 17 -3.54 -9.58 26.55
N ASN A 18 -4.41 -10.49 26.08
CA ASN A 18 -4.01 -11.68 25.32
C ASN A 18 -4.48 -11.70 23.87
N SER A 19 -5.20 -10.67 23.41
CA SER A 19 -5.79 -10.69 22.09
C SER A 19 -5.48 -9.43 21.30
N LEU A 20 -5.43 -9.58 19.98
CA LEU A 20 -5.29 -8.50 19.02
C LEU A 20 -6.50 -8.49 18.08
N ILE A 21 -6.85 -7.32 17.54
CA ILE A 21 -7.67 -7.20 16.34
C ILE A 21 -6.72 -7.04 15.18
N ALA A 22 -6.88 -7.90 14.16
CA ALA A 22 -6.15 -7.82 12.92
C ALA A 22 -7.08 -7.42 11.77
N GLU A 23 -6.59 -6.59 10.87
CA GLU A 23 -7.22 -6.30 9.58
C GLU A 23 -6.37 -6.95 8.50
N ILE A 24 -7.01 -7.78 7.68
CA ILE A 24 -6.35 -8.64 6.71
C ILE A 24 -7.07 -8.48 5.37
N PHE A 25 -6.31 -8.27 4.29
CA PHE A 25 -6.86 -8.30 2.95
C PHE A 25 -6.80 -9.73 2.43
N THR A 26 -7.94 -10.38 2.36
CA THR A 26 -8.07 -11.80 1.98
C THR A 26 -8.40 -11.93 0.50
N LYS A 27 -8.12 -13.11 -0.05
CA LYS A 27 -8.30 -13.39 -1.47
C LYS A 27 -9.77 -13.41 -1.87
N ASP A 28 -10.59 -14.16 -1.12
CA ASP A 28 -11.96 -14.49 -1.51
C ASP A 28 -13.02 -13.74 -0.68
N HIS A 29 -12.61 -12.97 0.37
CA HIS A 29 -13.52 -12.23 1.24
C HIS A 29 -13.18 -10.73 1.35
N GLY A 30 -12.15 -10.24 0.63
CA GLY A 30 -11.72 -8.84 0.68
C GLY A 30 -11.08 -8.45 2.02
N LYS A 31 -11.20 -7.18 2.40
CA LYS A 31 -10.66 -6.72 3.69
C LYS A 31 -11.56 -7.18 4.84
N MET A 32 -11.00 -7.94 5.76
CA MET A 32 -11.71 -8.51 6.91
C MET A 32 -11.03 -8.15 8.21
N SER A 33 -11.85 -7.86 9.22
CA SER A 33 -11.41 -7.63 10.61
C SER A 33 -11.76 -8.83 11.49
N GLY A 34 -10.84 -9.21 12.38
CA GLY A 34 -11.09 -10.33 13.29
C GLY A 34 -10.18 -10.32 14.52
N ILE A 35 -10.65 -10.95 15.60
CA ILE A 35 -9.89 -11.10 16.83
C ILE A 35 -8.96 -12.31 16.69
N ILE A 36 -7.71 -12.13 17.11
CA ILE A 36 -6.73 -13.22 17.24
C ILE A 36 -6.46 -13.45 18.73
N PHE A 37 -7.00 -14.54 19.26
CA PHE A 37 -6.75 -14.95 20.63
C PHE A 37 -5.31 -15.44 20.79
N GLY A 38 -4.67 -15.09 21.91
CA GLY A 38 -3.26 -15.40 22.13
C GLY A 38 -2.30 -14.62 21.21
N GLY A 39 -2.80 -13.59 20.50
CA GLY A 39 -2.03 -12.79 19.53
C GLY A 39 -0.82 -12.07 20.12
N THR A 40 -0.80 -11.87 21.45
CA THR A 40 0.33 -11.27 22.18
C THR A 40 1.42 -12.28 22.54
N SER A 41 1.18 -13.59 22.37
CA SER A 41 2.18 -14.63 22.64
C SER A 41 3.38 -14.49 21.70
N LYS A 42 4.56 -14.87 22.16
CA LYS A 42 5.81 -14.78 21.40
C LYS A 42 5.72 -15.47 20.04
N LYS A 43 5.11 -16.66 19.97
CA LYS A 43 4.93 -17.43 18.73
C LYS A 43 4.05 -16.68 17.73
N ILE A 44 2.86 -16.27 18.13
CA ILE A 44 1.88 -15.62 17.26
C ILE A 44 2.36 -14.22 16.85
N LYS A 45 2.99 -13.48 17.76
CA LYS A 45 3.58 -12.16 17.48
C LYS A 45 4.57 -12.16 16.31
N ASN A 46 5.33 -13.26 16.15
CA ASN A 46 6.28 -13.41 15.03
C ASN A 46 5.56 -13.55 13.69
N TYR A 47 4.37 -14.16 13.63
CA TYR A 47 3.57 -14.28 12.42
C TYR A 47 2.90 -12.96 12.04
N LEU A 48 2.47 -12.20 13.05
CA LEU A 48 1.75 -10.96 12.89
C LEU A 48 2.68 -9.77 12.62
N GLN A 49 3.45 -9.86 11.54
CA GLN A 49 4.18 -8.70 11.00
C GLN A 49 3.39 -8.15 9.81
N THR A 50 3.15 -6.83 9.80
CA THR A 50 2.44 -6.13 8.72
C THR A 50 3.08 -6.49 7.37
N GLY A 51 2.27 -6.90 6.41
CA GLY A 51 2.70 -7.37 5.11
C GLY A 51 2.92 -8.89 5.01
N ASN A 52 3.01 -9.64 6.11
CA ASN A 52 3.07 -11.11 6.00
C ASN A 52 1.77 -11.67 5.42
N GLN A 53 1.90 -12.74 4.65
CA GLN A 53 0.77 -13.51 4.14
C GLN A 53 0.47 -14.67 5.10
N LEU A 54 -0.80 -14.83 5.44
CA LEU A 54 -1.28 -15.76 6.44
C LEU A 54 -2.31 -16.71 5.84
N PHE A 55 -2.33 -17.94 6.31
CA PHE A 55 -3.50 -18.81 6.29
C PHE A 55 -4.45 -18.40 7.40
N LEU A 56 -5.74 -18.35 7.08
CA LEU A 56 -6.80 -17.88 7.96
C LEU A 56 -7.90 -18.91 8.02
N ASN A 57 -8.32 -19.26 9.25
CA ASN A 57 -9.61 -19.86 9.50
C ASN A 57 -10.44 -18.83 10.27
N TYR A 58 -11.47 -18.28 9.64
CA TYR A 58 -12.37 -17.29 10.22
C TYR A 58 -13.60 -17.95 10.77
N ASN A 59 -14.02 -17.51 11.95
CA ASN A 59 -15.25 -17.93 12.59
C ASN A 59 -16.01 -16.73 13.17
N SER A 60 -17.29 -16.61 12.82
CA SER A 60 -18.21 -15.66 13.44
C SER A 60 -19.52 -16.34 13.80
N LYS A 61 -20.06 -15.98 14.96
CA LYS A 61 -21.37 -16.48 15.43
C LYS A 61 -22.55 -15.78 14.74
N SER A 62 -22.32 -14.56 14.23
CA SER A 62 -23.33 -13.78 13.50
C SER A 62 -22.63 -12.74 12.63
N ASP A 63 -23.31 -12.29 11.57
CA ASP A 63 -22.78 -11.30 10.61
C ASP A 63 -22.59 -9.91 11.23
N ASN A 64 -23.30 -9.62 12.33
CA ASN A 64 -23.23 -8.32 13.03
C ASN A 64 -22.16 -8.26 14.14
N ARG A 65 -21.32 -9.27 14.29
CA ARG A 65 -20.27 -9.30 15.31
C ARG A 65 -18.91 -9.59 14.67
N ILE A 66 -17.89 -8.91 15.18
CA ILE A 66 -16.52 -9.23 14.81
C ILE A 66 -16.24 -10.69 15.11
N GLY A 67 -15.77 -11.43 14.12
CA GLY A 67 -15.35 -12.81 14.27
C GLY A 67 -13.94 -12.94 14.83
N TYR A 68 -13.43 -14.15 14.83
CA TYR A 68 -12.04 -14.42 15.20
C TYR A 68 -11.31 -15.21 14.15
N PHE A 69 -10.02 -14.97 14.06
CA PHE A 69 -9.11 -15.71 13.21
C PHE A 69 -8.29 -16.71 14.01
N LYS A 70 -8.20 -17.93 13.47
CA LYS A 70 -7.05 -18.79 13.72
C LYS A 70 -6.10 -18.58 12.55
N ILE A 71 -4.81 -18.42 12.83
CA ILE A 71 -3.82 -18.04 11.82
C ILE A 71 -2.64 -19.00 11.82
N GLU A 72 -2.12 -19.22 10.62
CA GLU A 72 -0.81 -19.83 10.36
C GLU A 72 -0.03 -18.97 9.38
N ILE A 73 1.31 -19.02 9.44
CA ILE A 73 2.13 -18.31 8.47
C ILE A 73 2.09 -19.01 7.12
N PHE A 74 1.77 -18.28 6.06
CA PHE A 74 1.86 -18.76 4.69
C PHE A 74 3.18 -18.32 4.05
N LYS A 75 3.45 -16.99 4.05
CA LYS A 75 4.73 -16.43 3.62
C LYS A 75 5.15 -15.31 4.56
N ALA A 76 6.38 -15.39 5.08
CA ALA A 76 6.98 -14.37 5.93
C ALA A 76 7.77 -13.37 5.09
N TYR A 77 7.11 -12.34 4.60
CA TYR A 77 7.75 -11.32 3.76
C TYR A 77 8.51 -10.26 4.55
N SER A 78 7.89 -9.70 5.59
CA SER A 78 8.46 -8.56 6.32
C SER A 78 9.80 -8.87 7.01
N PRO A 79 10.03 -10.09 7.57
CA PRO A 79 11.32 -10.43 8.15
C PRO A 79 12.51 -10.35 7.18
N ILE A 80 12.28 -10.55 5.88
CA ILE A 80 13.32 -10.44 4.85
C ILE A 80 13.94 -9.04 4.80
N TYR A 81 13.18 -8.02 5.24
CA TYR A 81 13.57 -6.61 5.15
C TYR A 81 13.86 -5.95 6.51
N PHE A 82 14.03 -6.72 7.59
CA PHE A 82 14.30 -6.15 8.92
C PHE A 82 15.59 -5.32 8.96
N ASP A 83 16.58 -5.69 8.17
CA ASP A 83 17.85 -4.95 8.04
C ASP A 83 17.77 -3.79 7.02
N ASN A 84 16.61 -3.57 6.38
CA ASN A 84 16.40 -2.50 5.41
C ASN A 84 15.18 -1.64 5.81
N SER A 85 15.45 -0.60 6.59
CA SER A 85 14.41 0.29 7.13
C SER A 85 13.57 0.97 6.04
N GLN A 86 14.16 1.32 4.89
CA GLN A 86 13.43 1.96 3.79
C GLN A 86 12.39 1.01 3.19
N LYS A 87 12.78 -0.23 2.88
CA LYS A 87 11.87 -1.25 2.35
C LYS A 87 10.82 -1.66 3.38
N LEU A 88 11.20 -1.78 4.66
CA LEU A 88 10.25 -2.09 5.73
C LEU A 88 9.20 -0.98 5.89
N ASN A 89 9.63 0.29 5.88
CA ASN A 89 8.71 1.43 5.93
C ASN A 89 7.82 1.50 4.68
N CYS A 90 8.34 1.11 3.51
CA CYS A 90 7.56 0.98 2.28
C CYS A 90 6.45 -0.07 2.45
N ILE A 91 6.74 -1.26 2.99
CA ILE A 91 5.74 -2.31 3.27
C ILE A 91 4.65 -1.77 4.19
N ILE A 92 5.04 -1.17 5.31
CA ILE A 92 4.08 -0.64 6.30
C ILE A 92 3.21 0.46 5.68
N SER A 93 3.82 1.37 4.90
CA SER A 93 3.10 2.43 4.19
C SER A 93 2.09 1.87 3.20
N SER A 94 2.50 0.90 2.37
CA SER A 94 1.64 0.28 1.35
C SER A 94 0.46 -0.47 1.97
N MET A 95 0.69 -1.26 3.02
CA MET A 95 -0.39 -1.98 3.70
C MET A 95 -1.38 -1.02 4.35
N ASN A 96 -0.91 0.09 4.93
CA ASN A 96 -1.79 1.12 5.48
C ASN A 96 -2.57 1.88 4.40
N LEU A 97 -2.00 2.11 3.21
CA LEU A 97 -2.74 2.69 2.08
C LEU A 97 -3.86 1.75 1.62
N ILE A 98 -3.57 0.46 1.44
CA ILE A 98 -4.58 -0.53 1.06
C ILE A 98 -5.68 -0.59 2.12
N LYS A 99 -5.31 -0.67 3.41
CA LYS A 99 -6.27 -0.63 4.51
C LYS A 99 -7.21 0.57 4.43
N LEU A 100 -6.65 1.75 4.16
CA LEU A 100 -7.37 3.01 4.14
C LEU A 100 -8.29 3.14 2.94
N LEU A 101 -7.85 2.67 1.78
CA LEU A 101 -8.51 2.89 0.50
C LEU A 101 -9.49 1.78 0.11
N THR A 102 -9.57 0.70 0.87
CA THR A 102 -10.48 -0.43 0.58
C THR A 102 -11.60 -0.52 1.61
N ALA A 103 -12.80 -0.86 1.13
CA ALA A 103 -13.95 -1.12 1.99
C ALA A 103 -13.87 -2.53 2.62
N GLU A 104 -14.52 -2.72 3.78
CA GLU A 104 -14.63 -4.05 4.40
C GLU A 104 -15.54 -4.97 3.59
N SER A 105 -15.22 -6.26 3.62
CA SER A 105 -15.98 -7.34 2.98
C SER A 105 -16.21 -7.17 1.47
N GLN A 106 -15.42 -6.30 0.82
CA GLN A 106 -15.48 -6.12 -0.62
C GLN A 106 -14.36 -6.89 -1.30
N ILE A 107 -14.73 -7.96 -2.01
CA ILE A 107 -13.80 -8.80 -2.75
C ILE A 107 -13.20 -7.99 -3.90
N ASN A 108 -11.89 -8.01 -4.03
CA ASN A 108 -11.18 -7.44 -5.17
C ASN A 108 -9.88 -8.21 -5.44
N ILE A 109 -9.96 -9.16 -6.35
CA ILE A 109 -8.84 -10.03 -6.71
C ILE A 109 -7.67 -9.26 -7.32
N ASN A 110 -7.94 -8.13 -8.01
CA ASN A 110 -6.89 -7.31 -8.60
C ASN A 110 -6.05 -6.65 -7.51
N ILE A 111 -6.66 -6.17 -6.42
CA ILE A 111 -5.92 -5.64 -5.27
C ILE A 111 -5.13 -6.76 -4.58
N TYR A 112 -5.72 -7.94 -4.39
CA TYR A 112 -5.01 -9.07 -3.80
C TYR A 112 -3.76 -9.44 -4.60
N ASN A 113 -3.89 -9.57 -5.92
CA ASN A 113 -2.76 -9.86 -6.81
C ASN A 113 -1.72 -8.73 -6.79
N LEU A 114 -2.16 -7.48 -6.77
CA LEU A 114 -1.27 -6.32 -6.68
C LEU A 114 -0.46 -6.31 -5.38
N ILE A 115 -1.03 -6.78 -4.25
CA ILE A 115 -0.28 -6.96 -3.00
C ILE A 115 0.76 -8.09 -3.15
N ASP A 116 0.42 -9.20 -3.79
CA ASP A 116 1.38 -10.30 -3.99
C ASP A 116 2.54 -9.87 -4.91
N GLU A 117 2.25 -9.15 -5.99
CA GLU A 117 3.24 -8.58 -6.92
C GLU A 117 4.16 -7.55 -6.27
N PHE A 118 3.67 -6.82 -5.25
CA PHE A 118 4.44 -5.81 -4.53
C PHE A 118 5.79 -6.34 -4.02
N TYR A 119 5.86 -7.59 -3.57
CA TYR A 119 7.09 -8.18 -3.05
C TYR A 119 8.13 -8.44 -4.15
N SER A 120 7.70 -8.70 -5.36
CA SER A 120 8.60 -8.76 -6.52
C SER A 120 9.13 -7.35 -6.87
N VAL A 121 8.29 -6.33 -6.72
CA VAL A 121 8.65 -4.92 -6.93
C VAL A 121 9.75 -4.48 -5.96
N ILE A 122 9.56 -4.67 -4.66
CA ILE A 122 10.53 -4.20 -3.66
C ILE A 122 11.82 -5.04 -3.58
N SER A 123 11.83 -6.24 -4.14
CA SER A 123 13.06 -7.06 -4.24
C SER A 123 14.05 -6.58 -5.30
N ASN A 124 13.59 -5.78 -6.26
CA ASN A 124 14.40 -5.27 -7.37
C ASN A 124 15.42 -4.20 -6.93
N ASP A 125 16.49 -4.02 -7.69
CA ASP A 125 17.47 -2.95 -7.47
C ASP A 125 16.85 -1.56 -7.69
N ASN A 126 16.00 -1.42 -8.71
CA ASN A 126 15.26 -0.18 -9.01
C ASN A 126 13.86 -0.17 -8.35
N TRP A 127 13.80 -0.69 -7.11
CA TRP A 127 12.54 -0.92 -6.40
C TRP A 127 11.73 0.36 -6.18
N LEU A 128 12.38 1.51 -5.91
CA LEU A 128 11.67 2.75 -5.60
C LEU A 128 10.90 3.29 -6.80
N GLN A 129 11.51 3.27 -8.00
CA GLN A 129 10.81 3.64 -9.23
C GLN A 129 9.65 2.68 -9.53
N LYS A 130 9.88 1.37 -9.37
CA LYS A 130 8.84 0.35 -9.56
C LYS A 130 7.71 0.49 -8.52
N TYR A 131 8.05 0.85 -7.29
CA TYR A 131 7.06 1.14 -6.25
C TYR A 131 6.16 2.32 -6.64
N ILE A 132 6.73 3.37 -7.22
CA ILE A 132 5.95 4.53 -7.70
C ILE A 132 4.93 4.09 -8.77
N TYR A 133 5.31 3.21 -9.69
CA TYR A 133 4.37 2.64 -10.67
C TYR A 133 3.33 1.73 -10.04
N TRP A 134 3.72 0.94 -9.06
CA TRP A 134 2.82 0.10 -8.28
C TRP A 134 1.75 0.93 -7.55
N GLU A 135 2.14 2.07 -6.98
CA GLU A 135 1.21 2.96 -6.32
C GLU A 135 0.22 3.62 -7.29
N LEU A 136 0.66 3.98 -8.49
CA LEU A 136 -0.23 4.43 -9.57
C LEU A 136 -1.22 3.34 -9.99
N GLU A 137 -0.76 2.09 -10.10
CA GLU A 137 -1.64 0.97 -10.45
C GLU A 137 -2.65 0.68 -9.34
N LEU A 138 -2.25 0.81 -8.07
CA LEU A 138 -3.19 0.72 -6.93
C LEU A 138 -4.31 1.76 -7.06
N LEU A 139 -3.97 3.02 -7.34
CA LEU A 139 -4.97 4.08 -7.53
C LEU A 139 -5.90 3.78 -8.71
N LYS A 140 -5.36 3.27 -9.81
CA LYS A 140 -6.13 2.89 -11.00
C LYS A 140 -7.10 1.74 -10.70
N VAL A 141 -6.65 0.67 -10.04
CA VAL A 141 -7.50 -0.47 -9.64
C VAL A 141 -8.64 -0.03 -8.70
N LEU A 142 -8.40 1.02 -7.92
CA LEU A 142 -9.41 1.64 -7.05
C LEU A 142 -10.35 2.61 -7.78
N GLY A 143 -10.18 2.82 -9.09
CA GLY A 143 -11.00 3.72 -9.90
C GLY A 143 -10.53 5.18 -9.92
N TYR A 144 -9.35 5.47 -9.36
CA TYR A 144 -8.73 6.80 -9.35
C TYR A 144 -7.54 6.86 -10.31
N ASP A 145 -7.77 6.52 -11.58
CA ASP A 145 -6.69 6.51 -12.59
C ASP A 145 -6.15 7.93 -12.84
N LEU A 146 -4.85 8.11 -12.59
CA LEU A 146 -4.13 9.34 -12.89
C LEU A 146 -3.49 9.24 -14.28
N VAL A 147 -4.27 9.57 -15.31
CA VAL A 147 -3.81 9.56 -16.69
C VAL A 147 -2.94 10.80 -16.96
N LEU A 148 -1.68 10.74 -16.52
CA LEU A 148 -0.75 11.88 -16.62
C LEU A 148 -0.56 12.36 -18.07
N THR A 149 -0.56 11.45 -19.04
CA THR A 149 -0.38 11.79 -20.48
C THR A 149 -1.47 12.72 -21.02
N SER A 150 -2.66 12.72 -20.44
CA SER A 150 -3.78 13.57 -20.87
C SER A 150 -3.76 14.97 -20.27
N ILE A 151 -3.00 15.19 -19.19
CA ILE A 151 -3.00 16.44 -18.42
C ILE A 151 -1.69 17.22 -18.52
N VAL A 152 -0.66 16.68 -19.21
CA VAL A 152 0.64 17.33 -19.33
C VAL A 152 0.84 17.93 -20.72
N ASN A 153 1.47 19.10 -20.76
CA ASN A 153 2.00 19.73 -21.95
C ASN A 153 3.51 19.45 -22.05
N LYS A 154 3.96 18.98 -23.22
CA LYS A 154 5.38 18.81 -23.51
C LYS A 154 6.00 20.15 -23.86
N LYS A 155 7.08 20.53 -23.18
CA LYS A 155 7.91 21.71 -23.47
C LYS A 155 9.34 21.28 -23.68
N ILE A 156 10.06 21.95 -24.58
CA ILE A 156 11.50 21.76 -24.77
C ILE A 156 12.20 23.01 -24.24
N VAL A 157 13.04 22.84 -23.23
CA VAL A 157 13.86 23.89 -22.65
C VAL A 157 15.29 23.41 -22.59
N ASP A 158 16.23 24.16 -23.14
CA ASP A 158 17.66 23.81 -23.17
C ASP A 158 17.92 22.39 -23.69
N ASN A 159 17.28 22.00 -24.80
CA ASN A 159 17.33 20.66 -25.40
C ASN A 159 16.85 19.50 -24.49
N LYS A 160 16.17 19.82 -23.37
CA LYS A 160 15.57 18.84 -22.47
C LYS A 160 14.06 18.86 -22.60
N THR A 161 13.48 17.67 -22.65
CA THR A 161 12.03 17.51 -22.61
C THR A 161 11.57 17.70 -21.14
N LEU A 162 10.59 18.59 -20.96
CA LEU A 162 9.90 18.82 -19.69
C LEU A 162 8.41 18.59 -19.90
N TYR A 163 7.78 17.87 -18.99
CA TYR A 163 6.34 17.72 -18.93
C TYR A 163 5.78 18.60 -17.81
N VAL A 164 4.79 19.41 -18.15
CA VAL A 164 4.19 20.37 -17.22
C VAL A 164 2.69 20.13 -17.18
N ALA A 165 2.16 19.80 -16.01
CA ALA A 165 0.72 19.82 -15.74
C ALA A 165 0.33 21.26 -15.35
N GLU A 166 -0.60 21.85 -16.09
CA GLU A 166 -1.09 23.21 -15.88
C GLU A 166 -2.56 23.17 -15.48
N SER A 167 -2.90 23.80 -14.37
CA SER A 167 -4.27 24.12 -13.97
C SER A 167 -4.46 25.61 -13.94
N SER A 168 -5.68 26.10 -13.75
CA SER A 168 -5.97 27.53 -13.61
C SER A 168 -5.20 28.23 -12.50
N THR A 169 -4.73 27.50 -11.49
CA THR A 169 -4.10 28.03 -10.29
C THR A 169 -2.67 27.55 -10.06
N GLU A 170 -2.23 26.48 -10.71
CA GLU A 170 -0.97 25.81 -10.37
C GLU A 170 -0.29 25.21 -11.60
N LYS A 171 1.03 25.36 -11.67
CA LYS A 171 1.89 24.67 -12.65
C LYS A 171 2.81 23.71 -11.90
N LYS A 172 2.80 22.43 -12.31
CA LYS A 172 3.68 21.41 -11.74
C LYS A 172 4.50 20.73 -12.81
N ILE A 173 5.81 20.61 -12.57
CA ILE A 173 6.67 19.78 -13.41
C ILE A 173 6.39 18.31 -13.04
N VAL A 174 6.10 17.51 -14.06
CA VAL A 174 5.89 16.08 -13.94
C VAL A 174 7.19 15.38 -14.33
N PRO A 175 7.77 14.54 -13.47
CA PRO A 175 8.97 13.77 -13.80
C PRO A 175 8.77 12.92 -15.07
N ASN A 176 9.75 12.95 -15.96
CA ASN A 176 9.66 12.32 -17.29
C ASN A 176 9.35 10.82 -17.18
N PHE A 177 9.95 10.10 -16.23
CA PHE A 177 9.74 8.66 -16.04
C PHE A 177 8.27 8.28 -15.75
N LEU A 178 7.45 9.21 -15.26
CA LEU A 178 6.02 8.97 -15.05
C LEU A 178 5.23 8.99 -16.37
N ILE A 179 5.78 9.59 -17.40
CA ILE A 179 5.22 9.67 -18.77
C ILE A 179 5.84 8.59 -19.65
N ASP A 180 7.17 8.54 -19.67
CA ASP A 180 7.94 7.54 -20.41
C ASP A 180 8.45 6.48 -19.41
N LYS A 181 7.73 5.37 -19.33
CA LYS A 181 8.04 4.26 -18.42
C LYS A 181 9.31 3.48 -18.79
N THR A 182 9.90 3.76 -19.96
CA THR A 182 11.17 3.15 -20.40
C THR A 182 12.38 3.83 -19.76
N GLU A 183 12.22 5.06 -19.26
CA GLU A 183 13.28 5.82 -18.61
C GLU A 183 13.64 5.20 -17.25
N SER A 184 14.90 4.81 -17.09
CA SER A 184 15.43 4.36 -15.79
C SER A 184 16.03 5.53 -15.03
N VAL A 185 15.51 5.81 -13.85
CA VAL A 185 15.91 6.94 -13.00
C VAL A 185 16.65 6.44 -11.77
N LYS A 186 17.87 6.96 -11.57
CA LYS A 186 18.68 6.71 -10.37
C LYS A 186 18.70 7.91 -9.41
N ASP A 187 18.35 9.09 -9.91
CA ASP A 187 18.33 10.30 -9.09
C ASP A 187 17.20 10.28 -8.07
N LEU A 188 17.58 10.22 -6.81
CA LEU A 188 16.63 10.15 -5.68
C LEU A 188 15.68 11.37 -5.65
N LYS A 189 16.18 12.57 -5.97
CA LYS A 189 15.37 13.78 -5.97
C LYS A 189 14.22 13.69 -6.99
N THR A 190 14.51 13.17 -8.18
CA THR A 190 13.51 12.94 -9.23
C THR A 190 12.47 11.91 -8.80
N LEU A 191 12.89 10.80 -8.15
CA LEU A 191 11.97 9.80 -7.61
C LEU A 191 11.09 10.37 -6.48
N LEU A 192 11.66 11.14 -5.56
CA LEU A 192 10.91 11.82 -4.50
C LEU A 192 9.88 12.83 -5.06
N ASN A 193 10.20 13.53 -6.15
CA ASN A 193 9.25 14.40 -6.84
C ASN A 193 8.08 13.59 -7.42
N GLY A 194 8.33 12.40 -7.97
CA GLY A 194 7.28 11.47 -8.40
C GLY A 194 6.37 11.04 -7.26
N LEU A 195 6.95 10.58 -6.13
CA LEU A 195 6.20 10.23 -4.93
C LEU A 195 5.36 11.38 -4.37
N LYS A 196 5.93 12.59 -4.39
CA LYS A 196 5.21 13.79 -3.95
C LYS A 196 4.02 14.08 -4.86
N LEU A 197 4.19 13.99 -6.17
CA LEU A 197 3.11 14.23 -7.13
C LEU A 197 1.94 13.28 -6.90
N ILE A 198 2.21 11.97 -6.73
CA ILE A 198 1.18 10.97 -6.45
C ILE A 198 0.55 11.21 -5.07
N GLY A 199 1.35 11.58 -4.07
CA GLY A 199 0.85 11.93 -2.74
C GLY A 199 -0.08 13.14 -2.75
N ASP A 200 0.27 14.20 -3.49
CA ASP A 200 -0.58 15.38 -3.67
C ASP A 200 -1.90 15.03 -4.38
N TYR A 201 -1.84 14.14 -5.37
CA TYR A 201 -3.03 13.64 -6.06
C TYR A 201 -3.94 12.84 -5.11
N LEU A 202 -3.37 11.86 -4.41
CA LEU A 202 -4.07 11.05 -3.41
C LEU A 202 -4.75 11.95 -2.36
N GLU A 203 -4.02 12.93 -1.83
CA GLU A 203 -4.53 13.85 -0.82
C GLU A 203 -5.70 14.69 -1.34
N LYS A 204 -5.53 15.31 -2.53
CA LYS A 204 -6.52 16.22 -3.10
C LYS A 204 -7.77 15.49 -3.61
N THR A 205 -7.59 14.31 -4.21
CA THR A 205 -8.67 13.61 -4.93
C THR A 205 -9.42 12.63 -4.03
N ILE A 206 -8.74 12.01 -3.06
CA ILE A 206 -9.33 10.94 -2.24
C ILE A 206 -9.42 11.33 -0.78
N LEU A 207 -8.31 11.75 -0.15
CA LEU A 207 -8.28 11.87 1.29
C LEU A 207 -9.07 13.10 1.79
N LYS A 208 -8.77 14.29 1.27
CA LYS A 208 -9.47 15.52 1.69
C LYS A 208 -10.98 15.48 1.45
N PRO A 209 -11.49 15.06 0.29
CA PRO A 209 -12.94 14.95 0.08
C PRO A 209 -13.65 14.02 1.07
N ASN A 210 -12.94 13.02 1.62
CA ASN A 210 -13.46 12.08 2.61
C ASN A 210 -13.08 12.44 4.06
N ASN A 211 -12.51 13.63 4.31
CA ASN A 211 -12.03 14.06 5.63
C ASN A 211 -11.01 13.10 6.26
N ILE A 212 -10.16 12.50 5.44
CA ILE A 212 -9.13 11.55 5.86
C ILE A 212 -7.76 12.24 5.80
N SER A 213 -6.95 12.04 6.84
CA SER A 213 -5.57 12.51 6.87
C SER A 213 -4.61 11.52 6.21
N MET A 214 -3.52 12.03 5.65
CA MET A 214 -2.43 11.20 5.13
C MET A 214 -1.90 10.28 6.24
N PRO A 215 -1.74 8.97 5.99
CA PRO A 215 -1.19 8.05 6.99
C PRO A 215 0.22 8.44 7.43
N ILE A 216 0.48 8.42 8.73
CA ILE A 216 1.80 8.73 9.32
C ILE A 216 2.87 7.79 8.74
N SER A 217 2.54 6.53 8.49
CA SER A 217 3.44 5.55 7.88
C SER A 217 3.97 5.99 6.52
N ARG A 218 3.16 6.70 5.70
CA ARG A 218 3.62 7.25 4.42
C ARG A 218 4.63 8.38 4.63
N THR A 219 4.39 9.24 5.59
CA THR A 219 5.32 10.32 5.92
C THR A 219 6.65 9.76 6.44
N GLN A 220 6.59 8.73 7.30
CA GLN A 220 7.77 8.02 7.80
C GLN A 220 8.54 7.33 6.68
N PHE A 221 7.84 6.66 5.76
CA PHE A 221 8.47 6.06 4.58
C PHE A 221 9.23 7.11 3.75
N ILE A 222 8.57 8.20 3.36
CA ILE A 222 9.22 9.26 2.55
C ILE A 222 10.40 9.88 3.30
N SER A 223 10.29 10.05 4.62
CA SER A 223 11.38 10.57 5.45
C SER A 223 12.57 9.61 5.54
N SER A 224 12.33 8.31 5.52
CA SER A 224 13.40 7.30 5.54
C SER A 224 14.21 7.20 4.24
N LEU A 225 13.70 7.78 3.14
CA LEU A 225 14.38 7.84 1.84
C LEU A 225 15.39 8.99 1.74
N LYS A 226 15.27 9.99 2.62
CA LYS A 226 16.14 11.18 2.66
C LYS A 226 17.38 10.93 3.49
#